data_3eb3e589eea6162d1fdbd65c7066417f
#
_entry.id   3eb3e589eea6162d1fdbd65c7066417f
#
_cell.length_a   1.000
_cell.length_b   1.000
_cell.length_c   1.000
_cell.angle_alpha   90.00
_cell.angle_beta   90.00
_cell.angle_gamma   90.00
#
_symmetry.space_group_name_H-M   'P 1'
#
loop_
_entity.id
_entity.type
_entity.pdbx_description
1 polymer ?
#
loop_
_entity_poly.entity_id
_entity_poly.type
_entity_poly.pdbx_seq_one_letter_code
_entity_poly.pdbx_strand_id
1 'polypeptide(L)'
;MRALKHALGQTYRVLVFLGSINPDPSVWDLEYNCVGRVAVLGRAYDTQCSKCQDDRASNLQVTGTVPLTSALLQDVVAGRLADLTPEAVVPYLKAQLKWRVTLFGGEEKPVEEVPGLKISVCSTQVHIGDDGNPQYSGQYTLYREITAGQPGAIGDDES
;
A
#
# COMPACT_ATOMS: atom_id res chain seq x y z
N MET A 1 3.65 -1.51 2.69
CA MET A 1 2.85 -2.69 3.08
C MET A 1 3.70 -3.94 3.19
N ARG A 2 3.26 -4.93 3.94
CA ARG A 2 3.83 -6.28 4.08
C ARG A 2 2.71 -7.30 3.86
N ALA A 3 2.99 -8.41 3.19
CA ALA A 3 2.01 -9.46 2.93
C ALA A 3 2.67 -10.83 2.82
N LEU A 4 1.93 -11.90 3.05
CA LEU A 4 2.38 -13.26 2.74
C LEU A 4 2.32 -13.47 1.22
N LYS A 5 3.43 -13.93 0.63
CA LYS A 5 3.56 -14.13 -0.83
C LYS A 5 2.47 -15.06 -1.39
N HIS A 6 2.12 -16.09 -0.66
CA HIS A 6 1.18 -17.12 -1.11
C HIS A 6 -0.16 -17.08 -0.35
N ALA A 7 -0.53 -15.93 0.22
CA ALA A 7 -1.74 -15.78 1.04
C ALA A 7 -3.01 -16.30 0.36
N LEU A 8 -3.17 -16.02 -0.94
CA LEU A 8 -4.39 -16.37 -1.70
C LEU A 8 -4.19 -17.51 -2.70
N GLY A 9 -3.04 -18.19 -2.70
CA GLY A 9 -2.77 -19.27 -3.66
C GLY A 9 -2.71 -18.83 -5.13
N GLN A 10 -2.66 -17.54 -5.37
CA GLN A 10 -2.55 -16.94 -6.70
C GLN A 10 -1.98 -15.53 -6.61
N THR A 11 -1.65 -14.93 -7.75
CA THR A 11 -1.26 -13.52 -7.83
C THR A 11 -2.42 -12.62 -7.47
N TYR A 12 -2.15 -11.60 -6.66
CA TYR A 12 -3.12 -10.58 -6.29
C TYR A 12 -2.47 -9.19 -6.27
N ARG A 13 -3.29 -8.15 -6.25
CA ARG A 13 -2.85 -6.76 -6.22
C ARG A 13 -3.50 -6.03 -5.06
N VAL A 14 -2.73 -5.20 -4.41
CA VAL A 14 -3.24 -4.22 -3.44
C VAL A 14 -3.22 -2.87 -4.13
N LEU A 15 -4.40 -2.30 -4.35
CA LEU A 15 -4.58 -0.97 -4.94
C LEU A 15 -4.79 0.05 -3.84
N VAL A 16 -4.19 1.22 -4.00
CA VAL A 16 -4.25 2.32 -3.02
C VAL A 16 -4.95 3.52 -3.66
N PHE A 17 -5.89 4.08 -2.93
CA PHE A 17 -6.74 5.18 -3.40
C PHE A 17 -6.68 6.36 -2.44
N LEU A 18 -6.87 7.56 -2.98
CA LEU A 18 -7.20 8.76 -2.21
C LEU A 18 -8.61 9.23 -2.59
N GLY A 19 -9.52 9.20 -1.61
CA GLY A 19 -10.91 9.60 -1.79
C GLY A 19 -11.89 8.44 -1.97
N SER A 20 -12.96 8.66 -2.73
CA SER A 20 -14.00 7.66 -2.99
C SER A 20 -13.52 6.61 -3.98
N ILE A 21 -13.96 5.38 -3.77
CA ILE A 21 -13.65 4.24 -4.66
C ILE A 21 -14.91 3.94 -5.47
N ASN A 22 -14.74 3.74 -6.78
CA ASN A 22 -15.81 3.30 -7.65
C ASN A 22 -16.34 1.93 -7.18
N PRO A 23 -17.65 1.69 -7.16
CA PRO A 23 -18.20 0.39 -6.80
C PRO A 23 -17.85 -0.74 -7.78
N ASP A 24 -17.46 -0.43 -9.01
CA ASP A 24 -17.05 -1.41 -10.02
C ASP A 24 -15.54 -1.68 -9.97
N PRO A 25 -15.11 -2.88 -9.52
CA PRO A 25 -13.69 -3.22 -9.45
C PRO A 25 -12.96 -3.24 -10.80
N SER A 26 -13.71 -3.42 -11.90
CA SER A 26 -13.14 -3.56 -13.25
C SER A 26 -12.49 -2.26 -13.75
N VAL A 27 -12.88 -1.11 -13.21
CA VAL A 27 -12.34 0.21 -13.58
C VAL A 27 -11.28 0.74 -12.64
N TRP A 28 -11.03 0.11 -11.50
CA TRP A 28 -10.14 0.62 -10.46
C TRP A 28 -8.72 0.93 -10.93
N ASP A 29 -8.18 0.13 -11.83
CA ASP A 29 -6.84 0.35 -12.40
C ASP A 29 -6.73 1.62 -13.24
N LEU A 30 -7.86 2.16 -13.69
CA LEU A 30 -7.98 3.34 -14.57
C LEU A 30 -8.45 4.59 -13.81
N GLU A 31 -8.88 4.44 -12.56
CA GLU A 31 -9.36 5.56 -11.76
C GLU A 31 -8.22 6.53 -11.43
N TYR A 32 -8.46 7.84 -11.62
CA TYR A 32 -7.48 8.89 -11.37
C TYR A 32 -7.04 8.98 -9.90
N ASN A 33 -7.90 8.54 -8.98
CA ASN A 33 -7.64 8.50 -7.55
C ASN A 33 -7.00 7.18 -7.07
N CYS A 34 -6.78 6.21 -7.98
CA CYS A 34 -5.91 5.07 -7.74
C CYS A 34 -4.45 5.52 -7.84
N VAL A 35 -3.87 5.88 -6.70
CA VAL A 35 -2.54 6.50 -6.61
C VAL A 35 -1.40 5.51 -6.72
N GLY A 36 -1.70 4.23 -6.72
CA GLY A 36 -0.71 3.18 -6.96
C GLY A 36 -1.17 1.80 -6.55
N ARG A 37 -0.32 0.83 -6.86
CA ARG A 37 -0.60 -0.59 -6.60
C ARG A 37 0.67 -1.37 -6.30
N VAL A 38 0.52 -2.46 -5.55
CA VAL A 38 1.56 -3.46 -5.34
C VAL A 38 1.03 -4.81 -5.80
N ALA A 39 1.75 -5.47 -6.69
CA ALA A 39 1.45 -6.84 -7.11
C ALA A 39 2.22 -7.84 -6.24
N VAL A 40 1.52 -8.82 -5.70
CA VAL A 40 2.09 -9.94 -4.98
C VAL A 40 1.99 -11.18 -5.86
N LEU A 41 3.14 -11.65 -6.33
CA LEU A 41 3.22 -12.78 -7.26
C LEU A 41 3.10 -14.10 -6.50
N GLY A 42 1.88 -14.61 -6.38
CA GLY A 42 1.57 -15.90 -5.79
C GLY A 42 1.52 -17.02 -6.82
N ARG A 43 1.48 -18.26 -6.35
CA ARG A 43 1.28 -19.47 -7.13
C ARG A 43 0.22 -20.35 -6.48
N ALA A 44 -0.45 -21.15 -7.27
CA ALA A 44 -1.44 -22.10 -6.81
C ALA A 44 -0.88 -23.07 -5.75
N TYR A 45 -1.74 -23.53 -4.84
CA TYR A 45 -1.32 -24.39 -3.72
C TYR A 45 -0.80 -25.74 -4.16
N ASP A 46 -1.24 -26.24 -5.31
CA ASP A 46 -0.84 -27.51 -5.93
C ASP A 46 0.35 -27.36 -6.90
N THR A 47 1.03 -26.20 -6.91
CA THR A 47 2.18 -25.98 -7.78
C THR A 47 3.29 -27.00 -7.54
N GLN A 48 3.89 -27.52 -8.60
CA GLN A 48 5.06 -28.41 -8.56
C GLN A 48 6.39 -27.66 -8.41
N CYS A 49 6.35 -26.32 -8.31
CA CYS A 49 7.53 -25.50 -8.08
C CYS A 49 8.02 -25.66 -6.64
N SER A 50 9.13 -26.39 -6.42
CA SER A 50 9.72 -26.64 -5.10
C SER A 50 10.01 -25.35 -4.35
N LYS A 51 10.61 -24.35 -5.01
CA LYS A 51 10.85 -23.02 -4.42
C LYS A 51 9.57 -22.35 -3.92
N CYS A 52 8.46 -22.50 -4.65
CA CYS A 52 7.18 -21.95 -4.22
C CYS A 52 6.57 -22.68 -3.02
N GLN A 53 6.84 -23.97 -2.92
CA GLN A 53 6.44 -24.79 -1.76
C GLN A 53 7.24 -24.41 -0.52
N ASP A 54 8.57 -24.20 -0.67
CA ASP A 54 9.46 -23.76 0.41
C ASP A 54 9.08 -22.34 0.89
N ASP A 55 8.84 -21.41 -0.05
CA ASP A 55 8.40 -20.04 0.25
C ASP A 55 7.09 -20.04 1.06
N ARG A 56 6.18 -20.97 0.76
CA ARG A 56 4.93 -21.15 1.49
C ARG A 56 5.16 -21.77 2.87
N ALA A 57 5.94 -22.84 2.96
CA ALA A 57 6.24 -23.51 4.22
C ALA A 57 6.94 -22.56 5.21
N SER A 58 7.76 -21.64 4.71
CA SER A 58 8.44 -20.61 5.50
C SER A 58 7.59 -19.36 5.77
N ASN A 59 6.33 -19.30 5.30
CA ASN A 59 5.49 -18.11 5.37
C ASN A 59 6.20 -16.86 4.81
N LEU A 60 6.85 -17.00 3.65
CA LEU A 60 7.62 -15.92 3.05
C LEU A 60 6.80 -14.63 2.94
N GLN A 61 7.29 -13.59 3.58
CA GLN A 61 6.71 -12.24 3.49
C GLN A 61 7.34 -11.46 2.36
N VAL A 62 6.53 -10.65 1.71
CA VAL A 62 6.95 -9.68 0.70
C VAL A 62 6.55 -8.28 1.16
N THR A 63 7.36 -7.30 0.79
CA THR A 63 7.08 -5.89 1.06
C THR A 63 6.83 -5.15 -0.25
N GLY A 64 6.05 -4.09 -0.17
CA GLY A 64 5.82 -3.19 -1.28
C GLY A 64 5.53 -1.78 -0.79
N THR A 65 5.89 -0.80 -1.59
CA THR A 65 5.69 0.62 -1.29
C THR A 65 4.94 1.30 -2.41
N VAL A 66 3.97 2.13 -2.06
CA VAL A 66 3.29 3.05 -2.98
C VAL A 66 3.69 4.46 -2.56
N PRO A 67 4.47 5.19 -3.38
CA PRO A 67 4.82 6.58 -3.11
C PRO A 67 3.59 7.48 -3.23
N LEU A 68 3.24 8.22 -2.17
CA LEU A 68 2.08 9.11 -2.17
C LEU A 68 2.43 10.56 -2.50
N THR A 69 3.71 10.93 -2.49
CA THR A 69 4.18 12.32 -2.61
C THR A 69 3.63 13.03 -3.84
N SER A 70 3.66 12.37 -5.01
CA SER A 70 3.17 12.98 -6.25
C SER A 70 1.66 13.26 -6.22
N ALA A 71 0.88 12.34 -5.66
CA ALA A 71 -0.57 12.51 -5.52
C ALA A 71 -0.90 13.61 -4.51
N LEU A 72 -0.20 13.64 -3.38
CA LEU A 72 -0.36 14.69 -2.37
C LEU A 72 0.03 16.08 -2.92
N LEU A 73 1.08 16.18 -3.74
CA LEU A 73 1.44 17.43 -4.40
C LEU A 73 0.35 17.89 -5.37
N GLN A 74 -0.27 16.99 -6.11
CA GLN A 74 -1.42 17.34 -6.97
C GLN A 74 -2.60 17.87 -6.14
N ASP A 75 -2.81 17.32 -4.95
CA ASP A 75 -3.87 17.78 -4.05
C ASP A 75 -3.54 19.15 -3.42
N VAL A 76 -2.27 19.45 -3.15
CA VAL A 76 -1.84 20.80 -2.75
C VAL A 76 -2.10 21.79 -3.87
N VAL A 77 -1.69 21.48 -5.11
CA VAL A 77 -1.92 22.34 -6.28
C VAL A 77 -3.40 22.57 -6.53
N ALA A 78 -4.23 21.55 -6.30
CA ALA A 78 -5.69 21.64 -6.45
C ALA A 78 -6.40 22.32 -5.27
N GLY A 79 -5.68 22.73 -4.22
CA GLY A 79 -6.24 23.38 -3.03
C GLY A 79 -7.01 22.43 -2.10
N ARG A 80 -6.86 21.10 -2.25
CA ARG A 80 -7.48 20.10 -1.40
C ARG A 80 -6.65 19.76 -0.17
N LEU A 81 -5.34 20.03 -0.22
CA LEU A 81 -4.38 19.87 0.87
C LEU A 81 -3.60 21.17 1.02
N ALA A 82 -3.36 21.63 2.25
CA ALA A 82 -2.69 22.92 2.48
C ALA A 82 -1.20 22.87 2.09
N ASP A 83 -0.49 21.85 2.54
CA ASP A 83 0.93 21.62 2.27
C ASP A 83 1.29 20.14 2.54
N LEU A 84 2.58 19.81 2.49
CA LEU A 84 3.09 18.46 2.76
C LEU A 84 3.61 18.26 4.19
N THR A 85 3.29 19.14 5.13
CA THR A 85 3.67 18.94 6.53
C THR A 85 2.87 17.79 7.15
N PRO A 86 3.40 17.08 8.15
CA PRO A 86 2.67 16.03 8.85
C PRO A 86 1.32 16.52 9.42
N GLU A 87 1.28 17.77 9.89
CA GLU A 87 0.09 18.41 10.47
C GLU A 87 -1.07 18.52 9.46
N ALA A 88 -0.76 18.73 8.19
CA ALA A 88 -1.74 18.76 7.10
C ALA A 88 -2.02 17.37 6.53
N VAL A 89 -0.96 16.58 6.30
CA VAL A 89 -1.05 15.29 5.60
C VAL A 89 -1.70 14.21 6.45
N VAL A 90 -1.40 14.13 7.76
CA VAL A 90 -1.93 13.06 8.61
C VAL A 90 -3.46 13.07 8.69
N PRO A 91 -4.14 14.18 9.03
CA PRO A 91 -5.62 14.20 9.04
C PRO A 91 -6.21 13.99 7.65
N TYR A 92 -5.56 14.49 6.59
CA TYR A 92 -5.99 14.27 5.22
C TYR A 92 -5.97 12.79 4.85
N LEU A 93 -4.86 12.08 5.09
CA LEU A 93 -4.75 10.66 4.80
C LEU A 93 -5.67 9.80 5.67
N LYS A 94 -5.91 10.16 6.93
CA LYS A 94 -6.91 9.47 7.77
C LYS A 94 -8.30 9.48 7.14
N ALA A 95 -8.68 10.56 6.47
CA ALA A 95 -9.98 10.70 5.83
C ALA A 95 -10.03 10.09 4.43
N GLN A 96 -8.94 10.18 3.66
CA GLN A 96 -8.95 9.90 2.22
C GLN A 96 -8.28 8.59 1.83
N LEU A 97 -7.30 8.08 2.61
CA LEU A 97 -6.54 6.90 2.23
C LEU A 97 -7.38 5.63 2.39
N LYS A 98 -7.47 4.87 1.31
CA LYS A 98 -8.18 3.59 1.27
C LYS A 98 -7.39 2.60 0.42
N TRP A 99 -7.68 1.32 0.60
CA TRP A 99 -7.10 0.27 -0.23
C TRP A 99 -8.12 -0.82 -0.52
N ARG A 100 -7.86 -1.55 -1.60
CA ARG A 100 -8.63 -2.72 -2.02
C ARG A 100 -7.67 -3.79 -2.51
N VAL A 101 -8.14 -5.01 -2.47
CA VAL A 101 -7.40 -6.15 -3.01
C VAL A 101 -8.16 -6.73 -4.18
N THR A 102 -7.45 -6.99 -5.28
CA THR A 102 -8.00 -7.71 -6.43
C THR A 102 -7.14 -8.91 -6.77
N LEU A 103 -7.79 -9.97 -7.20
CA LEU A 103 -7.13 -11.10 -7.83
C LEU A 103 -6.64 -10.69 -9.23
N PHE A 104 -5.80 -11.52 -9.85
CA PHE A 104 -5.27 -11.23 -11.18
C PHE A 104 -6.36 -11.04 -12.24
N GLY A 105 -7.49 -11.74 -12.11
CA GLY A 105 -8.67 -11.60 -12.97
C GLY A 105 -9.53 -10.36 -12.74
N GLY A 106 -9.17 -9.49 -11.78
CA GLY A 106 -9.93 -8.28 -11.47
C GLY A 106 -11.03 -8.47 -10.41
N GLU A 107 -11.27 -9.68 -9.93
CA GLU A 107 -12.21 -9.96 -8.84
C GLU A 107 -11.73 -9.30 -7.53
N GLU A 108 -12.61 -8.57 -6.85
CA GLU A 108 -12.32 -8.03 -5.52
C GLU A 108 -12.23 -9.15 -4.49
N LYS A 109 -11.27 -9.00 -3.57
CA LYS A 109 -11.12 -9.86 -2.41
C LYS A 109 -11.19 -9.00 -1.15
N PRO A 110 -12.09 -9.30 -0.18
CA PRO A 110 -12.10 -8.58 1.08
C PRO A 110 -10.72 -8.58 1.73
N VAL A 111 -10.29 -7.44 2.25
CA VAL A 111 -8.96 -7.28 2.86
C VAL A 111 -8.78 -8.23 4.04
N GLU A 112 -9.85 -8.47 4.79
CA GLU A 112 -9.91 -9.38 5.94
C GLU A 112 -9.64 -10.84 5.57
N GLU A 113 -9.88 -11.20 4.32
CA GLU A 113 -9.63 -12.53 3.78
C GLU A 113 -8.20 -12.72 3.27
N VAL A 114 -7.33 -11.69 3.39
CA VAL A 114 -5.92 -11.75 2.96
C VAL A 114 -5.01 -11.96 4.15
N PRO A 115 -4.62 -13.20 4.47
CA PRO A 115 -3.80 -13.48 5.65
C PRO A 115 -2.47 -12.73 5.61
N GLY A 116 -2.08 -12.13 6.74
CA GLY A 116 -0.80 -11.46 6.89
C GLY A 116 -0.62 -10.16 6.11
N LEU A 117 -1.69 -9.63 5.50
CA LEU A 117 -1.62 -8.29 4.89
C LEU A 117 -1.55 -7.24 5.99
N LYS A 118 -0.51 -6.40 5.96
CA LYS A 118 -0.28 -5.30 6.88
C LYS A 118 0.07 -4.03 6.10
N ILE A 119 -0.70 -2.98 6.35
CA ILE A 119 -0.56 -1.69 5.68
C ILE A 119 -0.27 -0.61 6.72
N SER A 120 0.74 0.20 6.42
CA SER A 120 1.16 1.33 7.24
C SER A 120 1.56 2.50 6.35
N VAL A 121 1.54 3.68 6.91
CA VAL A 121 2.04 4.90 6.27
C VAL A 121 3.29 5.35 7.00
N CYS A 122 4.33 5.69 6.24
CA CYS A 122 5.54 6.29 6.78
C CYS A 122 6.01 7.44 5.89
N SER A 123 6.76 8.36 6.49
CA SER A 123 7.50 9.40 5.77
C SER A 123 8.99 9.28 6.02
N THR A 124 9.77 9.82 5.09
CA THR A 124 11.21 10.05 5.26
C THR A 124 11.54 11.44 4.73
N GLN A 125 12.59 12.03 5.28
CA GLN A 125 13.08 13.31 4.80
C GLN A 125 14.05 13.10 3.63
N VAL A 126 13.94 13.97 2.64
CA VAL A 126 14.83 14.01 1.48
C VAL A 126 15.44 15.41 1.40
N HIS A 127 16.76 15.48 1.30
CA HIS A 127 17.48 16.70 1.03
C HIS A 127 18.02 16.66 -0.39
N ILE A 128 18.04 17.79 -1.06
CA ILE A 128 18.74 17.90 -2.34
C ILE A 128 20.19 18.28 -2.01
N GLY A 129 21.11 17.40 -2.34
CA GLY A 129 22.54 17.62 -2.16
C GLY A 129 23.08 18.72 -3.07
N ASP A 130 24.30 19.18 -2.81
CA ASP A 130 24.96 20.22 -3.65
C ASP A 130 25.16 19.79 -5.10
N ASP A 131 25.17 18.46 -5.34
CA ASP A 131 25.23 17.83 -6.67
C ASP A 131 23.87 17.76 -7.38
N GLY A 132 22.80 18.27 -6.77
CA GLY A 132 21.42 18.24 -7.27
C GLY A 132 20.73 16.88 -7.09
N ASN A 133 21.37 15.90 -6.47
CA ASN A 133 20.80 14.58 -6.26
C ASN A 133 20.01 14.48 -4.94
N PRO A 134 18.89 13.72 -4.91
CA PRO A 134 18.14 13.48 -3.67
C PRO A 134 18.93 12.58 -2.73
N GLN A 135 19.11 13.04 -1.50
CA GLN A 135 19.71 12.30 -0.41
C GLN A 135 18.64 11.98 0.65
N TYR A 136 18.42 10.71 0.90
CA TYR A 136 17.44 10.24 1.87
C TYR A 136 18.07 10.18 3.26
N SER A 137 17.37 10.64 4.28
CA SER A 137 17.85 10.62 5.68
C SER A 137 18.07 9.21 6.23
N GLY A 138 17.45 8.20 5.61
CA GLY A 138 17.45 6.82 6.11
C GLY A 138 16.56 6.61 7.35
N GLN A 139 15.97 7.68 7.87
CA GLN A 139 15.05 7.62 9.00
C GLN A 139 13.61 7.67 8.49
N TYR A 140 12.77 6.83 9.07
CA TYR A 140 11.34 6.74 8.74
C TYR A 140 10.50 7.04 9.97
N THR A 141 9.51 7.92 9.80
CA THR A 141 8.48 8.15 10.81
C THR A 141 7.24 7.36 10.42
N LEU A 142 6.76 6.49 11.30
CA LEU A 142 5.57 5.66 11.10
C LEU A 142 4.34 6.37 11.67
N TYR A 143 3.27 6.47 10.87
CA TYR A 143 1.99 7.10 11.25
C TYR A 143 0.90 6.03 11.36
N ARG A 144 0.86 5.31 12.47
CA ARG A 144 -0.11 4.21 12.71
C ARG A 144 -1.54 4.71 12.72
N GLU A 145 -1.75 5.92 13.21
CA GLU A 145 -3.05 6.58 13.33
C GLU A 145 -3.74 6.79 11.98
N ILE A 146 -3.01 6.82 10.86
CA ILE A 146 -3.59 6.97 9.53
C ILE A 146 -4.37 5.72 9.13
N THR A 147 -3.87 4.54 9.48
CA THR A 147 -4.49 3.26 9.10
C THR A 147 -5.33 2.65 10.21
N ALA A 148 -5.25 3.16 11.43
CA ALA A 148 -5.92 2.62 12.61
C ALA A 148 -7.41 2.37 12.37
N GLY A 149 -7.89 1.20 12.78
CA GLY A 149 -9.29 0.80 12.62
C GLY A 149 -9.70 0.36 11.22
N GLN A 150 -8.79 0.39 10.24
CA GLN A 150 -9.05 -0.12 8.89
C GLN A 150 -8.58 -1.58 8.75
N PRO A 151 -9.26 -2.41 7.93
CA PRO A 151 -8.83 -3.78 7.67
C PRO A 151 -7.40 -3.84 7.13
N GLY A 152 -6.60 -4.76 7.66
CA GLY A 152 -5.19 -4.90 7.26
C GLY A 152 -4.27 -3.79 7.78
N ALA A 153 -4.72 -2.92 8.68
CA ALA A 153 -3.83 -1.96 9.35
C ALA A 153 -2.76 -2.69 10.17
N ILE A 154 -1.57 -2.07 10.29
CA ILE A 154 -0.56 -2.55 11.23
C ILE A 154 -1.06 -2.34 12.66
N GLY A 155 -0.99 -3.38 13.51
CA GLY A 155 -1.36 -3.27 14.91
C GLY A 155 -0.36 -2.47 15.74
N ASP A 156 -0.76 -2.04 16.93
CA ASP A 156 0.09 -1.27 17.84
C ASP A 156 1.31 -2.07 18.32
N ASP A 157 1.18 -3.39 18.38
CA ASP A 157 2.22 -4.33 18.87
C ASP A 157 3.18 -4.81 17.76
N GLU A 158 3.02 -4.33 16.52
CA GLU A 158 3.83 -4.76 15.38
C GLU A 158 4.75 -3.63 14.89
N SER A 159 6.05 -3.89 14.89
CA SER A 159 7.09 -2.99 14.37
C SER A 159 7.58 -3.42 12.98
#